data_9db08992febfc309c9c94ed011fb71a8
#
_entry.id   9db08992febfc309c9c94ed011fb71a8
#
_cell.length_a   1.000
_cell.length_b   1.000
_cell.length_c   1.000
_cell.angle_alpha   90.00
_cell.angle_beta   90.00
_cell.angle_gamma   90.00
#
_symmetry.space_group_name_H-M   'P 1'
#
loop_
_entity.id
_entity.type
_entity.pdbx_description
1 polymer ?
#
loop_
_entity_poly.entity_id
_entity_poly.type
_entity_poly.pdbx_seq_one_letter_code
_entity_poly.pdbx_strand_id
1 'polypeptide(L)'
;LTTTGVARELGIPESKWVYLHGHAMVVEREVMQRQDLGAYPAAVLASRSALEQTGITARDISFFDFYSCYPIAVSAVATDALGVMGDDPRGLTVTGGLPYFGGPGNNYTMHAICSIVERLRAKPGSYGFIGANGGYLSKYATGVYSTRAAPFVPFDSSALQAQIDALPAPARAERPNGWATIETYTVVYTKGEPDYVVVVGRTANGERFLANTLPQDKETVAQALDGDALGRRIYVRTTGQANRFTFSEERMNTLLPPVPAVLR
;
A
#
# COMPACT_ATOMS: atom_id res chain seq x y z
N LEU A 1 7.68 -8.89 24.57
CA LEU A 1 8.82 -8.01 24.25
C LEU A 1 9.38 -7.40 25.53
N THR A 2 10.71 -7.40 25.68
CA THR A 2 11.40 -6.85 26.83
C THR A 2 12.86 -6.52 26.47
N THR A 3 13.61 -5.91 27.39
CA THR A 3 15.04 -5.71 27.22
C THR A 3 15.83 -6.93 27.66
N THR A 4 17.08 -7.06 27.22
CA THR A 4 17.99 -8.13 27.65
C THR A 4 18.25 -8.08 29.15
N GLY A 5 18.28 -6.87 29.77
CA GLY A 5 18.38 -6.70 31.21
C GLY A 5 17.23 -7.36 31.95
N VAL A 6 15.99 -6.97 31.62
CA VAL A 6 14.79 -7.53 32.23
C VAL A 6 14.66 -9.04 31.94
N ALA A 7 15.04 -9.51 30.74
CA ALA A 7 15.03 -10.93 30.43
C ALA A 7 15.96 -11.73 31.38
N ARG A 8 17.13 -11.19 31.73
CA ARG A 8 18.05 -11.79 32.72
C ARG A 8 17.47 -11.80 34.12
N GLU A 9 16.90 -10.67 34.55
CA GLU A 9 16.22 -10.55 35.86
C GLU A 9 15.08 -11.56 36.01
N LEU A 10 14.33 -11.81 34.93
CA LEU A 10 13.27 -12.80 34.89
C LEU A 10 13.75 -14.24 34.71
N GLY A 11 15.06 -14.48 34.63
CA GLY A 11 15.63 -15.81 34.45
C GLY A 11 15.30 -16.47 33.11
N ILE A 12 14.99 -15.69 32.08
CA ILE A 12 14.69 -16.22 30.74
C ILE A 12 16.03 -16.67 30.10
N PRO A 13 16.18 -17.96 29.73
CA PRO A 13 17.41 -18.46 29.16
C PRO A 13 17.78 -17.73 27.86
N GLU A 14 19.05 -17.35 27.68
CA GLU A 14 19.54 -16.65 26.49
C GLU A 14 19.30 -17.46 25.20
N SER A 15 19.29 -18.78 25.28
CA SER A 15 18.95 -19.67 24.15
C SER A 15 17.54 -19.46 23.58
N LYS A 16 16.66 -18.79 24.33
CA LYS A 16 15.30 -18.44 23.89
C LYS A 16 15.19 -17.00 23.39
N TRP A 17 16.29 -16.21 23.43
CA TRP A 17 16.21 -14.83 23.03
C TRP A 17 16.21 -14.69 21.52
N VAL A 18 15.41 -13.75 21.03
CA VAL A 18 15.38 -13.31 19.64
C VAL A 18 15.53 -11.79 19.64
N TYR A 19 16.47 -11.32 18.87
CA TYR A 19 16.87 -9.92 18.84
C TYR A 19 16.28 -9.25 17.60
N LEU A 20 15.89 -7.98 17.74
CA LEU A 20 15.59 -7.08 16.63
C LEU A 20 16.90 -6.49 16.11
N HIS A 21 17.27 -6.81 14.89
CA HIS A 21 18.52 -6.42 14.25
C HIS A 21 18.40 -5.14 13.42
N GLY A 22 17.30 -4.99 12.70
CA GLY A 22 17.04 -3.83 11.87
C GLY A 22 15.56 -3.52 11.85
N HIS A 23 15.23 -2.23 11.80
CA HIS A 23 13.83 -1.80 11.73
C HIS A 23 13.72 -0.42 11.09
N ALA A 24 12.58 -0.15 10.45
CA ALA A 24 12.25 1.17 9.97
C ALA A 24 10.73 1.32 9.87
N MET A 25 10.25 2.55 9.90
CA MET A 25 8.86 2.89 9.60
C MET A 25 8.84 4.15 8.74
N VAL A 26 8.09 4.11 7.64
CA VAL A 26 7.94 5.23 6.71
C VAL A 26 6.46 5.40 6.35
N VAL A 27 6.01 6.63 6.29
CA VAL A 27 4.65 7.01 5.91
C VAL A 27 4.64 7.41 4.44
N GLU A 28 3.69 6.85 3.67
CA GLU A 28 3.50 7.18 2.27
C GLU A 28 2.75 8.51 2.14
N ARG A 29 2.91 9.15 0.98
CA ARG A 29 2.12 10.33 0.64
C ARG A 29 0.63 10.00 0.52
N GLU A 30 -0.18 11.01 0.68
CA GLU A 30 -1.62 10.93 0.39
C GLU A 30 -1.81 10.46 -1.06
N VAL A 31 -2.81 9.60 -1.31
CA VAL A 31 -2.99 8.88 -2.59
C VAL A 31 -2.93 9.81 -3.81
N MET A 32 -3.63 10.97 -3.75
CA MET A 32 -3.68 11.90 -4.87
C MET A 32 -2.34 12.64 -5.11
N GLN A 33 -1.42 12.59 -4.16
CA GLN A 33 -0.08 13.20 -4.24
C GLN A 33 1.00 12.20 -4.67
N ARG A 34 0.71 10.90 -4.75
CA ARG A 34 1.68 9.89 -5.18
C ARG A 34 2.00 10.09 -6.65
N GLN A 35 3.27 10.09 -6.99
CA GLN A 35 3.69 10.18 -8.38
C GLN A 35 3.15 9.00 -9.21
N ASP A 36 3.32 7.81 -8.68
CA ASP A 36 2.82 6.55 -9.24
C ASP A 36 1.86 5.89 -8.24
N LEU A 37 0.63 5.61 -8.66
CA LEU A 37 -0.38 4.97 -7.83
C LEU A 37 -0.16 3.45 -7.68
N GLY A 38 0.63 2.85 -8.57
CA GLY A 38 1.01 1.43 -8.52
C GLY A 38 2.23 1.14 -7.66
N ALA A 39 3.02 2.16 -7.27
CA ALA A 39 4.24 2.01 -6.49
C ALA A 39 4.01 2.22 -4.98
N TYR A 40 4.91 1.62 -4.18
CA TYR A 40 4.90 1.79 -2.72
C TYR A 40 6.29 2.13 -2.18
N PRO A 41 6.85 3.31 -2.54
CA PRO A 41 8.22 3.70 -2.18
C PRO A 41 8.48 3.72 -0.67
N ALA A 42 7.52 4.07 0.17
CA ALA A 42 7.69 4.03 1.62
C ALA A 42 8.01 2.62 2.14
N ALA A 43 7.32 1.59 1.62
CA ALA A 43 7.58 0.20 1.99
C ALA A 43 8.93 -0.29 1.44
N VAL A 44 9.30 0.13 0.24
CA VAL A 44 10.60 -0.19 -0.37
C VAL A 44 11.74 0.39 0.47
N LEU A 45 11.67 1.66 0.84
CA LEU A 45 12.69 2.32 1.67
C LEU A 45 12.80 1.68 3.05
N ALA A 46 11.67 1.47 3.74
CA ALA A 46 11.66 0.85 5.06
C ALA A 46 12.29 -0.55 5.03
N SER A 47 11.90 -1.38 4.04
CA SER A 47 12.37 -2.76 3.94
C SER A 47 13.85 -2.85 3.64
N ARG A 48 14.35 -2.06 2.69
CA ARG A 48 15.77 -2.02 2.34
C ARG A 48 16.61 -1.51 3.50
N SER A 49 16.18 -0.43 4.14
CA SER A 49 16.88 0.14 5.29
C SER A 49 17.04 -0.85 6.45
N ALA A 50 16.01 -1.64 6.77
CA ALA A 50 16.09 -2.64 7.82
C ALA A 50 17.10 -3.76 7.50
N LEU A 51 17.23 -4.16 6.23
CA LEU A 51 18.26 -5.11 5.80
C LEU A 51 19.67 -4.50 5.85
N GLU A 52 19.82 -3.26 5.40
CA GLU A 52 21.09 -2.53 5.44
C GLU A 52 21.62 -2.37 6.88
N GLN A 53 20.75 -2.03 7.84
CA GLN A 53 21.11 -1.97 9.26
C GLN A 53 21.64 -3.30 9.80
N THR A 54 21.14 -4.40 9.25
CA THR A 54 21.53 -5.76 9.64
C THR A 54 22.79 -6.22 8.88
N GLY A 55 23.17 -5.55 7.80
CA GLY A 55 24.28 -5.94 6.93
C GLY A 55 24.01 -7.23 6.13
N ILE A 56 22.72 -7.52 5.85
CA ILE A 56 22.30 -8.71 5.11
C ILE A 56 21.44 -8.34 3.89
N THR A 57 21.17 -9.34 3.07
CA THR A 57 20.30 -9.24 1.90
C THR A 57 19.05 -10.10 2.08
N ALA A 58 18.07 -9.96 1.20
CA ALA A 58 16.87 -10.81 1.19
C ALA A 58 17.20 -12.31 1.00
N ARG A 59 18.38 -12.66 0.45
CA ARG A 59 18.83 -14.05 0.31
C ARG A 59 19.19 -14.71 1.63
N ASP A 60 19.59 -13.93 2.62
CA ASP A 60 19.97 -14.39 3.95
C ASP A 60 18.77 -14.62 4.86
N ILE A 61 17.59 -14.10 4.48
CA ILE A 61 16.34 -14.30 5.20
C ILE A 61 15.84 -15.74 4.99
N SER A 62 15.58 -16.43 6.08
CA SER A 62 15.02 -17.79 6.06
C SER A 62 13.49 -17.81 6.15
N PHE A 63 12.88 -16.81 6.76
CA PHE A 63 11.44 -16.74 7.02
C PHE A 63 10.92 -15.36 6.72
N PHE A 64 9.83 -15.26 5.95
CA PHE A 64 9.12 -14.03 5.68
C PHE A 64 7.72 -14.04 6.27
N ASP A 65 7.24 -12.88 6.70
CA ASP A 65 5.82 -12.62 6.85
C ASP A 65 5.53 -11.21 6.31
N PHE A 66 5.10 -11.16 5.04
CA PHE A 66 4.64 -9.93 4.42
C PHE A 66 3.19 -9.67 4.83
N TYR A 67 2.88 -8.41 5.12
CA TYR A 67 1.53 -8.02 5.51
C TYR A 67 0.56 -8.18 4.34
N SER A 68 -0.38 -9.10 4.45
CA SER A 68 -1.19 -9.64 3.35
C SER A 68 -2.66 -9.17 3.38
N CYS A 69 -2.90 -7.90 3.70
CA CYS A 69 -4.24 -7.31 3.62
C CYS A 69 -4.82 -7.31 2.20
N TYR A 70 -3.97 -7.14 1.20
CA TYR A 70 -4.27 -7.23 -0.24
C TYR A 70 -3.08 -7.88 -0.97
N PRO A 71 -3.30 -8.57 -2.09
CA PRO A 71 -2.20 -9.16 -2.87
C PRO A 71 -1.11 -8.15 -3.25
N ILE A 72 -1.50 -6.94 -3.66
CA ILE A 72 -0.55 -5.87 -4.01
C ILE A 72 0.33 -5.44 -2.83
N ALA A 73 -0.17 -5.49 -1.59
CA ALA A 73 0.62 -5.15 -0.41
C ALA A 73 1.77 -6.15 -0.18
N VAL A 74 1.58 -7.41 -0.59
CA VAL A 74 2.63 -8.43 -0.56
C VAL A 74 3.60 -8.23 -1.72
N SER A 75 3.12 -8.17 -2.96
CA SER A 75 3.97 -8.10 -4.16
C SER A 75 4.80 -6.81 -4.22
N ALA A 76 4.25 -5.66 -3.85
CA ALA A 76 4.99 -4.39 -3.81
C ALA A 76 6.18 -4.43 -2.83
N VAL A 77 6.15 -5.26 -1.79
CA VAL A 77 7.27 -5.41 -0.87
C VAL A 77 8.13 -6.61 -1.21
N ALA A 78 7.53 -7.77 -1.40
CA ALA A 78 8.29 -8.98 -1.72
C ALA A 78 9.08 -8.81 -3.02
N THR A 79 8.39 -8.42 -4.10
CA THR A 79 9.01 -8.33 -5.44
C THR A 79 9.77 -7.02 -5.63
N ASP A 80 9.14 -5.88 -5.39
CA ASP A 80 9.72 -4.58 -5.78
C ASP A 80 10.80 -4.11 -4.80
N ALA A 81 10.63 -4.39 -3.49
CA ALA A 81 11.63 -4.02 -2.50
C ALA A 81 12.76 -5.03 -2.42
N LEU A 82 12.44 -6.33 -2.38
CA LEU A 82 13.35 -7.39 -1.97
C LEU A 82 13.71 -8.40 -3.08
N GLY A 83 13.04 -8.35 -4.24
CA GLY A 83 13.26 -9.30 -5.35
C GLY A 83 12.83 -10.73 -5.01
N VAL A 84 11.90 -10.90 -4.06
CA VAL A 84 11.34 -12.19 -3.65
C VAL A 84 10.08 -12.45 -4.47
N MET A 85 10.11 -13.51 -5.28
CA MET A 85 9.01 -13.85 -6.18
C MET A 85 7.89 -14.60 -5.45
N GLY A 86 6.70 -14.63 -6.05
CA GLY A 86 5.52 -15.27 -5.46
C GLY A 86 5.65 -16.80 -5.26
N ASP A 87 6.53 -17.43 -6.00
CA ASP A 87 6.85 -18.86 -5.95
C ASP A 87 8.14 -19.17 -5.16
N ASP A 88 8.65 -18.18 -4.39
CA ASP A 88 9.84 -18.39 -3.57
C ASP A 88 9.62 -19.57 -2.60
N PRO A 89 10.53 -20.57 -2.57
CA PRO A 89 10.35 -21.78 -1.77
C PRO A 89 10.29 -21.54 -0.26
N ARG A 90 10.72 -20.38 0.22
CA ARG A 90 10.61 -19.99 1.63
C ARG A 90 9.18 -19.61 2.02
N GLY A 91 8.31 -19.33 1.03
CA GLY A 91 6.98 -18.78 1.22
C GLY A 91 7.01 -17.30 1.59
N LEU A 92 5.89 -16.64 1.41
CA LEU A 92 5.76 -15.20 1.66
C LEU A 92 5.16 -14.88 3.05
N THR A 93 4.67 -15.90 3.76
CA THR A 93 4.15 -15.75 5.12
C THR A 93 4.48 -16.99 5.96
N VAL A 94 4.65 -16.81 7.27
CA VAL A 94 4.73 -17.92 8.24
C VAL A 94 3.40 -18.18 8.92
N THR A 95 2.45 -17.22 8.85
CA THR A 95 1.11 -17.30 9.44
C THR A 95 0.06 -17.89 8.48
N GLY A 96 0.38 -17.98 7.19
CA GLY A 96 -0.57 -18.28 6.10
C GLY A 96 -1.25 -17.04 5.52
N GLY A 97 -0.97 -15.85 6.07
CA GLY A 97 -1.53 -14.57 5.65
C GLY A 97 -2.87 -14.22 6.33
N LEU A 98 -3.23 -12.94 6.27
CA LEU A 98 -4.42 -12.40 6.95
C LEU A 98 -5.73 -13.15 6.65
N PRO A 99 -6.04 -13.52 5.39
CA PRO A 99 -7.28 -14.22 5.07
C PRO A 99 -7.44 -15.57 5.80
N TYR A 100 -6.33 -16.25 6.05
CA TYR A 100 -6.32 -17.56 6.70
C TYR A 100 -6.07 -17.47 8.21
N PHE A 101 -5.34 -16.45 8.65
CA PHE A 101 -5.03 -16.22 10.06
C PHE A 101 -6.19 -15.58 10.83
N GLY A 102 -7.18 -15.01 10.16
CA GLY A 102 -8.39 -14.45 10.76
C GLY A 102 -8.38 -12.96 11.00
N GLY A 103 -7.41 -12.22 10.47
CA GLY A 103 -7.38 -10.75 10.41
C GLY A 103 -7.64 -10.03 11.74
N PRO A 104 -6.80 -10.23 12.78
CA PRO A 104 -7.06 -9.73 14.15
C PRO A 104 -6.83 -8.21 14.28
N GLY A 105 -7.25 -7.41 13.30
CA GLY A 105 -7.13 -5.96 13.27
C GLY A 105 -5.68 -5.49 13.38
N ASN A 106 -5.40 -4.57 14.28
CA ASN A 106 -4.05 -4.00 14.46
C ASN A 106 -3.05 -4.96 15.11
N ASN A 107 -3.46 -6.15 15.50
CA ASN A 107 -2.60 -7.10 16.24
C ASN A 107 -1.97 -8.18 15.34
N TYR A 108 -2.27 -8.23 14.03
CA TYR A 108 -1.75 -9.27 13.14
C TYR A 108 -0.22 -9.35 13.15
N THR A 109 0.47 -8.23 13.06
CA THR A 109 1.95 -8.20 13.03
C THR A 109 2.56 -8.77 14.32
N MET A 110 1.93 -8.58 15.48
CA MET A 110 2.40 -9.19 16.72
C MET A 110 2.31 -10.72 16.66
N HIS A 111 1.25 -11.28 16.08
CA HIS A 111 1.14 -12.72 15.86
C HIS A 111 2.17 -13.23 14.86
N ALA A 112 2.46 -12.48 13.79
CA ALA A 112 3.54 -12.78 12.85
C ALA A 112 4.89 -12.82 13.55
N ILE A 113 5.16 -11.85 14.47
CA ILE A 113 6.37 -11.84 15.30
C ILE A 113 6.46 -13.13 16.15
N CYS A 114 5.36 -13.52 16.81
CA CYS A 114 5.36 -14.75 17.60
C CYS A 114 5.69 -15.97 16.74
N SER A 115 5.07 -16.11 15.58
CA SER A 115 5.31 -17.22 14.66
C SER A 115 6.75 -17.25 14.13
N ILE A 116 7.31 -16.09 13.79
CA ILE A 116 8.72 -16.00 13.38
C ILE A 116 9.67 -16.34 14.53
N VAL A 117 9.39 -15.86 15.74
CA VAL A 117 10.21 -16.18 16.92
C VAL A 117 10.28 -17.70 17.14
N GLU A 118 9.19 -18.42 17.00
CA GLU A 118 9.17 -19.88 17.10
C GLU A 118 10.04 -20.56 16.02
N ARG A 119 9.93 -20.08 14.77
CA ARG A 119 10.74 -20.58 13.65
C ARG A 119 12.25 -20.30 13.86
N LEU A 120 12.60 -19.10 14.33
CA LEU A 120 13.97 -18.73 14.61
C LEU A 120 14.58 -19.53 15.75
N ARG A 121 13.80 -19.83 16.79
CA ARG A 121 14.24 -20.71 17.88
C ARG A 121 14.46 -22.16 17.42
N ALA A 122 13.64 -22.64 16.48
CA ALA A 122 13.81 -23.96 15.86
C ALA A 122 15.01 -24.03 14.89
N LYS A 123 15.43 -22.87 14.33
CA LYS A 123 16.58 -22.75 13.41
C LYS A 123 17.50 -21.61 13.89
N PRO A 124 18.28 -21.81 14.97
CA PRO A 124 19.15 -20.77 15.52
C PRO A 124 20.14 -20.22 14.49
N GLY A 125 20.41 -18.92 14.57
CA GLY A 125 21.33 -18.23 13.66
C GLY A 125 20.71 -17.81 12.32
N SER A 126 19.47 -18.20 12.04
CA SER A 126 18.71 -17.72 10.86
C SER A 126 18.11 -16.33 11.08
N TYR A 127 17.67 -15.70 9.98
CA TYR A 127 17.01 -14.42 9.99
C TYR A 127 15.55 -14.53 9.55
N GLY A 128 14.68 -13.74 10.17
CA GLY A 128 13.27 -13.56 9.81
C GLY A 128 12.98 -12.11 9.49
N PHE A 129 12.16 -11.88 8.47
CA PHE A 129 11.69 -10.56 8.05
C PHE A 129 10.19 -10.45 8.26
N ILE A 130 9.75 -9.35 8.86
CA ILE A 130 8.33 -9.05 9.07
C ILE A 130 8.02 -7.68 8.51
N GLY A 131 6.93 -7.61 7.75
CA GLY A 131 6.32 -6.37 7.30
C GLY A 131 5.01 -6.06 8.02
N ALA A 132 4.73 -4.78 8.19
CA ALA A 132 3.49 -4.27 8.74
C ALA A 132 2.97 -3.12 7.90
N ASN A 133 1.83 -3.32 7.24
CA ASN A 133 1.16 -2.29 6.47
C ASN A 133 0.05 -1.62 7.30
N GLY A 134 -0.20 -0.34 7.07
CA GLY A 134 -1.32 0.37 7.67
C GLY A 134 -2.05 1.27 6.68
N GLY A 135 -3.37 1.41 6.87
CA GLY A 135 -4.24 2.16 5.98
C GLY A 135 -4.28 1.58 4.56
N TYR A 136 -4.46 2.43 3.58
CA TYR A 136 -4.50 2.06 2.15
C TYR A 136 -3.10 2.14 1.53
N LEU A 137 -2.18 1.25 1.95
CA LEU A 137 -0.76 1.33 1.64
C LEU A 137 -0.22 2.72 2.02
N SER A 138 -0.59 3.22 3.22
CA SER A 138 -0.31 4.59 3.62
C SER A 138 0.89 4.70 4.56
N LYS A 139 1.32 3.59 5.15
CA LYS A 139 2.49 3.49 6.01
C LYS A 139 2.99 2.06 6.08
N TYR A 140 4.28 1.90 6.18
CA TYR A 140 4.90 0.59 6.29
C TYR A 140 5.97 0.59 7.39
N ALA A 141 5.92 -0.42 8.25
CA ALA A 141 6.96 -0.72 9.20
C ALA A 141 7.53 -2.10 8.94
N THR A 142 8.79 -2.30 9.26
CA THR A 142 9.47 -3.58 9.06
C THR A 142 10.40 -3.89 10.22
N GLY A 143 10.65 -5.18 10.44
CA GLY A 143 11.62 -5.66 11.41
C GLY A 143 12.35 -6.90 10.92
N VAL A 144 13.65 -6.94 11.17
CA VAL A 144 14.52 -8.10 10.93
C VAL A 144 14.90 -8.70 12.27
N TYR A 145 14.65 -9.99 12.43
CA TYR A 145 14.82 -10.73 13.70
C TYR A 145 15.78 -11.89 13.53
N SER A 146 16.58 -12.19 14.58
CA SER A 146 17.44 -13.38 14.64
C SER A 146 17.71 -13.79 16.08
N THR A 147 18.08 -15.06 16.29
CA THR A 147 18.65 -15.53 17.58
C THR A 147 20.12 -15.13 17.75
N ARG A 148 20.77 -14.59 16.73
CA ARG A 148 22.12 -14.04 16.86
C ARG A 148 22.06 -12.81 17.77
N ALA A 149 22.95 -12.74 18.75
CA ALA A 149 23.03 -11.57 19.59
C ALA A 149 23.44 -10.34 18.79
N ALA A 150 22.73 -9.26 18.96
CA ALA A 150 23.08 -7.96 18.40
C ALA A 150 22.72 -6.86 19.39
N PRO A 151 23.52 -5.78 19.48
CA PRO A 151 23.11 -4.60 20.21
C PRO A 151 21.91 -3.97 19.53
N PHE A 152 20.93 -3.51 20.33
CA PHE A 152 19.85 -2.68 19.77
C PHE A 152 20.42 -1.28 19.49
N VAL A 153 20.33 -0.87 18.23
CA VAL A 153 20.69 0.48 17.80
C VAL A 153 19.39 1.18 17.44
N PRO A 154 19.00 2.25 18.18
CA PRO A 154 17.86 3.08 17.79
C PRO A 154 18.07 3.61 16.38
N PHE A 155 17.04 3.49 15.54
CA PHE A 155 17.05 3.98 14.17
C PHE A 155 16.00 5.08 14.00
N ASP A 156 16.45 6.24 13.54
CA ASP A 156 15.56 7.35 13.19
C ASP A 156 15.22 7.29 11.69
N SER A 157 13.95 7.05 11.40
CA SER A 157 13.47 6.98 10.02
C SER A 157 13.24 8.36 9.37
N SER A 158 13.54 9.46 10.02
CA SER A 158 13.27 10.82 9.52
C SER A 158 13.96 11.10 8.17
N ALA A 159 15.18 10.60 7.98
CA ALA A 159 15.91 10.72 6.72
C ALA A 159 15.24 9.94 5.57
N LEU A 160 14.61 8.80 5.86
CA LEU A 160 13.82 8.04 4.89
C LEU A 160 12.51 8.76 4.60
N GLN A 161 11.86 9.32 5.64
CA GLN A 161 10.65 10.10 5.46
C GLN A 161 10.88 11.32 4.58
N ALA A 162 11.98 12.03 4.78
CA ALA A 162 12.34 13.18 3.95
C ALA A 162 12.50 12.83 2.46
N GLN A 163 12.94 11.61 2.13
CA GLN A 163 13.00 11.14 0.74
C GLN A 163 11.59 10.99 0.14
N ILE A 164 10.63 10.45 0.90
CA ILE A 164 9.23 10.34 0.45
C ILE A 164 8.61 11.73 0.29
N ASP A 165 8.84 12.62 1.23
CA ASP A 165 8.28 13.97 1.22
C ASP A 165 8.82 14.82 0.07
N ALA A 166 10.04 14.54 -0.40
CA ALA A 166 10.68 15.19 -1.53
C ALA A 166 10.24 14.66 -2.91
N LEU A 167 9.49 13.53 -2.97
CA LEU A 167 9.01 13.02 -4.24
C LEU A 167 8.10 14.04 -4.94
N PRO A 168 8.15 14.17 -6.28
CA PRO A 168 7.24 15.05 -7.00
C PRO A 168 5.79 14.60 -6.82
N ALA A 169 4.89 15.58 -6.71
CA ALA A 169 3.45 15.34 -6.66
C ALA A 169 2.79 15.95 -7.89
N PRO A 170 1.84 15.28 -8.54
CA PRO A 170 1.07 15.89 -9.61
C PRO A 170 0.22 17.04 -9.06
N ALA A 171 0.10 18.11 -9.84
CA ALA A 171 -0.86 19.17 -9.55
C ALA A 171 -2.29 18.58 -9.49
N ARG A 172 -3.14 19.19 -8.67
CA ARG A 172 -4.51 18.73 -8.46
C ARG A 172 -5.50 19.69 -9.11
N ALA A 173 -6.37 19.15 -9.97
CA ALA A 173 -7.51 19.88 -10.49
C ALA A 173 -8.67 19.75 -9.49
N GLU A 174 -9.01 20.83 -8.81
CA GLU A 174 -10.13 20.85 -7.86
C GLU A 174 -11.47 20.82 -8.58
N ARG A 175 -11.59 21.53 -9.69
CA ARG A 175 -12.82 21.68 -10.48
C ARG A 175 -12.58 21.34 -11.95
N PRO A 176 -12.27 20.07 -12.28
CA PRO A 176 -12.01 19.67 -13.66
C PRO A 176 -13.30 19.85 -14.50
N ASN A 177 -13.11 20.32 -15.74
CA ASN A 177 -14.19 20.45 -16.71
C ASN A 177 -13.64 20.26 -18.13
N GLY A 178 -14.23 19.31 -18.88
CA GLY A 178 -13.82 19.00 -20.25
C GLY A 178 -13.22 17.61 -20.40
N TRP A 179 -12.48 17.39 -21.48
CA TRP A 179 -11.88 16.10 -21.78
C TRP A 179 -10.67 15.80 -20.91
N ALA A 180 -10.59 14.56 -20.49
CA ALA A 180 -9.55 14.03 -19.60
C ALA A 180 -9.25 12.57 -19.96
N THR A 181 -8.27 11.97 -19.28
CA THR A 181 -7.86 10.57 -19.48
C THR A 181 -7.91 9.82 -18.14
N ILE A 182 -8.37 8.58 -18.14
CA ILE A 182 -8.37 7.72 -16.96
C ILE A 182 -6.93 7.28 -16.65
N GLU A 183 -6.44 7.59 -15.45
CA GLU A 183 -5.15 7.11 -14.92
C GLU A 183 -5.33 5.76 -14.22
N THR A 184 -6.37 5.62 -13.41
CA THR A 184 -6.81 4.35 -12.81
C THR A 184 -8.29 4.42 -12.46
N TYR A 185 -8.90 3.26 -12.26
CA TYR A 185 -10.32 3.20 -11.92
C TYR A 185 -10.66 1.98 -11.06
N THR A 186 -11.84 2.03 -10.47
CA THR A 186 -12.48 0.88 -9.84
C THR A 186 -13.98 0.94 -10.04
N VAL A 187 -14.60 -0.24 -10.16
CA VAL A 187 -16.05 -0.39 -10.18
C VAL A 187 -16.52 -0.78 -8.80
N VAL A 188 -17.43 -0.03 -8.25
CA VAL A 188 -18.05 -0.33 -6.96
C VAL A 188 -19.29 -1.18 -7.18
N TYR A 189 -19.37 -2.28 -6.46
CA TYR A 189 -20.49 -3.22 -6.51
C TYR A 189 -21.34 -3.09 -5.25
N THR A 190 -22.66 -3.04 -5.44
CA THR A 190 -23.63 -3.07 -4.35
C THR A 190 -24.51 -4.31 -4.51
N LYS A 191 -24.54 -5.19 -3.50
CA LYS A 191 -25.28 -6.46 -3.52
C LYS A 191 -24.95 -7.37 -4.73
N GLY A 192 -23.70 -7.33 -5.17
CA GLY A 192 -23.22 -8.15 -6.29
C GLY A 192 -23.41 -7.52 -7.68
N GLU A 193 -24.11 -6.38 -7.79
CA GLU A 193 -24.34 -5.67 -9.04
C GLU A 193 -23.43 -4.43 -9.15
N PRO A 194 -22.92 -4.10 -10.36
CA PRO A 194 -22.17 -2.88 -10.60
C PRO A 194 -23.04 -1.65 -10.28
N ASP A 195 -22.55 -0.78 -9.42
CA ASP A 195 -23.29 0.39 -8.95
C ASP A 195 -22.79 1.69 -9.58
N TYR A 196 -21.53 2.02 -9.32
CA TYR A 196 -20.88 3.20 -9.89
C TYR A 196 -19.38 2.95 -10.11
N VAL A 197 -18.76 3.82 -10.90
CA VAL A 197 -17.32 3.77 -11.19
C VAL A 197 -16.65 4.98 -10.58
N VAL A 198 -15.50 4.77 -9.95
CA VAL A 198 -14.60 5.80 -9.47
C VAL A 198 -13.37 5.81 -10.36
N VAL A 199 -12.96 6.98 -10.82
CA VAL A 199 -11.76 7.17 -11.62
C VAL A 199 -10.82 8.17 -10.96
N VAL A 200 -9.53 7.88 -11.00
CA VAL A 200 -8.49 8.91 -10.94
C VAL A 200 -8.16 9.28 -12.38
N GLY A 201 -8.27 10.55 -12.71
CA GLY A 201 -8.05 11.03 -14.07
C GLY A 201 -6.99 12.12 -14.16
N ARG A 202 -6.55 12.36 -15.40
CA ARG A 202 -5.64 13.44 -15.77
C ARG A 202 -6.31 14.39 -16.74
N THR A 203 -6.31 15.67 -16.42
CA THR A 203 -6.68 16.72 -17.38
C THR A 203 -5.66 16.82 -18.52
N ALA A 204 -6.00 17.54 -19.57
CA ALA A 204 -5.06 17.82 -20.68
C ALA A 204 -3.76 18.52 -20.21
N ASN A 205 -3.80 19.23 -19.09
CA ASN A 205 -2.63 19.88 -18.48
C ASN A 205 -1.86 18.96 -17.52
N GLY A 206 -2.25 17.68 -17.40
CA GLY A 206 -1.61 16.69 -16.52
C GLY A 206 -2.01 16.77 -15.05
N GLU A 207 -2.96 17.65 -14.68
CA GLU A 207 -3.46 17.74 -13.31
C GLU A 207 -4.33 16.53 -12.96
N ARG A 208 -4.15 15.99 -11.77
CA ARG A 208 -4.89 14.81 -11.28
C ARG A 208 -6.19 15.22 -10.60
N PHE A 209 -7.23 14.44 -10.82
CA PHE A 209 -8.52 14.59 -10.14
C PHE A 209 -9.14 13.25 -9.81
N LEU A 210 -10.12 13.25 -8.90
CA LEU A 210 -10.99 12.12 -8.60
C LEU A 210 -12.40 12.44 -9.12
N ALA A 211 -13.03 11.48 -9.79
CA ALA A 211 -14.42 11.61 -10.22
C ALA A 211 -15.14 10.27 -10.17
N ASN A 212 -16.46 10.30 -10.11
CA ASN A 212 -17.33 9.12 -10.23
C ASN A 212 -18.41 9.33 -11.27
N THR A 213 -19.02 8.23 -11.70
CA THR A 213 -20.22 8.28 -12.54
C THR A 213 -21.34 9.02 -11.78
N LEU A 214 -22.30 9.54 -12.53
CA LEU A 214 -23.51 10.09 -11.93
C LEU A 214 -24.32 8.96 -11.26
N PRO A 215 -25.10 9.27 -10.23
CA PRO A 215 -26.05 8.32 -9.67
C PRO A 215 -26.98 7.79 -10.76
N GLN A 216 -27.19 6.47 -10.77
CA GLN A 216 -28.07 5.75 -11.70
C GLN A 216 -27.64 5.77 -13.19
N ASP A 217 -26.46 6.30 -13.53
CA ASP A 217 -25.94 6.27 -14.90
C ASP A 217 -25.36 4.88 -15.23
N LYS A 218 -26.24 3.93 -15.47
CA LYS A 218 -25.87 2.53 -15.79
C LYS A 218 -25.16 2.40 -17.14
N GLU A 219 -25.39 3.33 -18.07
CA GLU A 219 -24.72 3.33 -19.37
C GLU A 219 -23.23 3.58 -19.24
N THR A 220 -22.82 4.62 -18.50
CA THR A 220 -21.40 4.91 -18.25
C THR A 220 -20.74 3.79 -17.44
N VAL A 221 -21.45 3.17 -16.50
CA VAL A 221 -20.96 1.99 -15.76
C VAL A 221 -20.74 0.81 -16.73
N ALA A 222 -21.69 0.50 -17.60
CA ALA A 222 -21.57 -0.57 -18.59
C ALA A 222 -20.40 -0.33 -19.56
N GLN A 223 -20.22 0.92 -20.02
CA GLN A 223 -19.09 1.30 -20.88
C GLN A 223 -17.73 1.15 -20.18
N ALA A 224 -17.66 1.34 -18.89
CA ALA A 224 -16.44 1.12 -18.11
C ALA A 224 -16.11 -0.37 -17.92
N LEU A 225 -17.12 -1.23 -17.94
CA LEU A 225 -17.00 -2.69 -17.87
C LEU A 225 -16.73 -3.34 -19.21
N ASP A 226 -16.95 -2.63 -20.31
CA ASP A 226 -16.67 -3.11 -21.67
C ASP A 226 -15.18 -2.96 -22.01
N GLY A 227 -14.40 -3.93 -21.58
CA GLY A 227 -12.95 -3.97 -21.73
C GLY A 227 -12.21 -3.18 -20.65
N ASP A 228 -10.93 -2.86 -20.92
CA ASP A 228 -10.09 -2.08 -20.01
C ASP A 228 -10.36 -0.58 -20.19
N ALA A 229 -10.67 0.10 -19.10
CA ALA A 229 -10.91 1.54 -19.11
C ALA A 229 -9.63 2.38 -18.88
N LEU A 230 -8.48 1.76 -18.59
CA LEU A 230 -7.22 2.49 -18.41
C LEU A 230 -6.84 3.26 -19.68
N GLY A 231 -6.43 4.51 -19.54
CA GLY A 231 -6.02 5.37 -20.65
C GLY A 231 -7.17 5.86 -21.56
N ARG A 232 -8.42 5.43 -21.33
CA ARG A 232 -9.55 5.91 -22.14
C ARG A 232 -9.87 7.36 -21.85
N ARG A 233 -10.32 8.07 -22.89
CA ARG A 233 -10.81 9.46 -22.77
C ARG A 233 -12.19 9.48 -22.11
N ILE A 234 -12.38 10.44 -21.22
CA ILE A 234 -13.63 10.73 -20.54
C ILE A 234 -13.93 12.21 -20.58
N TYR A 235 -15.18 12.57 -20.46
CA TYR A 235 -15.61 13.95 -20.24
C TYR A 235 -15.95 14.13 -18.77
N VAL A 236 -15.28 15.07 -18.09
CA VAL A 236 -15.47 15.36 -16.67
C VAL A 236 -16.15 16.71 -16.47
N ARG A 237 -16.99 16.80 -15.47
CA ARG A 237 -17.63 18.06 -15.03
C ARG A 237 -17.78 18.09 -13.52
N THR A 238 -17.37 19.21 -12.93
CA THR A 238 -17.62 19.47 -11.51
C THR A 238 -19.05 19.98 -11.31
N THR A 239 -19.79 19.37 -10.38
CA THR A 239 -21.14 19.78 -9.98
C THR A 239 -21.21 19.89 -8.46
N GLY A 240 -21.45 21.09 -7.94
CA GLY A 240 -21.36 21.32 -6.50
C GLY A 240 -19.96 20.96 -5.96
N GLN A 241 -19.90 19.97 -5.07
CA GLN A 241 -18.65 19.47 -4.48
C GLN A 241 -18.15 18.16 -5.09
N ALA A 242 -18.79 17.66 -6.15
CA ALA A 242 -18.45 16.39 -6.76
C ALA A 242 -18.04 16.53 -8.22
N ASN A 243 -16.98 15.80 -8.61
CA ASN A 243 -16.61 15.64 -9.99
C ASN A 243 -17.32 14.42 -10.57
N ARG A 244 -17.95 14.58 -11.72
CA ARG A 244 -18.69 13.55 -12.44
C ARG A 244 -18.06 13.31 -13.79
N PHE A 245 -18.11 12.07 -14.29
CA PHE A 245 -17.58 11.75 -15.61
C PHE A 245 -18.54 10.88 -16.41
N THR A 246 -18.40 10.96 -17.72
CA THR A 246 -19.02 10.08 -18.73
C THR A 246 -17.99 9.82 -19.83
N PHE A 247 -18.27 8.86 -20.73
CA PHE A 247 -17.40 8.62 -21.88
C PHE A 247 -17.67 9.55 -23.06
N SER A 248 -18.71 10.39 -23.00
CA SER A 248 -19.00 11.40 -24.01
C SER A 248 -19.52 12.70 -23.42
N GLU A 249 -19.25 13.80 -24.10
CA GLU A 249 -19.79 15.10 -23.72
C GLU A 249 -21.32 15.17 -23.89
N GLU A 250 -21.86 14.53 -24.93
CA GLU A 250 -23.29 14.46 -25.18
C GLU A 250 -24.02 13.79 -24.01
N ARG A 251 -23.50 12.66 -23.52
CA ARG A 251 -24.05 11.98 -22.34
C ARG A 251 -23.99 12.87 -21.10
N MET A 252 -22.88 13.57 -20.87
CA MET A 252 -22.76 14.51 -19.77
C MET A 252 -23.79 15.62 -19.85
N ASN A 253 -23.99 16.20 -21.04
CA ASN A 253 -24.96 17.28 -21.27
C ASN A 253 -26.40 16.80 -21.09
N THR A 254 -26.69 15.54 -21.43
CA THR A 254 -28.03 14.93 -21.20
C THR A 254 -28.31 14.77 -19.71
N LEU A 255 -27.34 14.29 -18.93
CA LEU A 255 -27.51 14.01 -17.50
C LEU A 255 -27.39 15.27 -16.63
N LEU A 256 -26.53 16.19 -17.03
CA LEU A 256 -26.24 17.45 -16.35
C LEU A 256 -26.21 18.58 -17.38
N PRO A 257 -27.36 19.15 -17.74
CA PRO A 257 -27.41 20.26 -18.68
C PRO A 257 -26.48 21.41 -18.24
N PRO A 258 -25.78 22.06 -19.18
CA PRO A 258 -24.96 23.22 -18.88
C PRO A 258 -25.82 24.32 -18.23
N VAL A 259 -25.30 24.92 -17.16
CA VAL A 259 -25.97 26.08 -16.57
C VAL A 259 -25.91 27.22 -17.58
N PRO A 260 -27.06 27.83 -17.93
CA PRO A 260 -27.07 28.96 -18.86
C PRO A 260 -26.15 30.09 -18.39
N ALA A 261 -25.46 30.73 -19.34
CA ALA A 261 -24.49 31.80 -19.05
C ALA A 261 -25.07 33.00 -18.27
N VAL A 262 -26.39 33.13 -18.26
CA VAL A 262 -27.12 34.20 -17.56
C VAL A 262 -27.15 34.00 -16.02
N LEU A 263 -26.76 32.83 -15.52
CA LEU A 263 -26.76 32.50 -14.09
C LEU A 263 -25.35 32.28 -13.53
N ARG A 264 -24.33 32.76 -14.20
CA ARG A 264 -22.91 32.70 -13.75
C ARG A 264 -22.49 33.93 -12.98
#